data_e288d4c7b2fdb727f73f33f25d1e943e
#
_entry.id   e288d4c7b2fdb727f73f33f25d1e943e
#
_cell.length_a   1.000
_cell.length_b   1.000
_cell.length_c   1.000
_cell.angle_alpha   90.00
_cell.angle_beta   90.00
_cell.angle_gamma   90.00
#
_symmetry.space_group_name_H-M   'P 1'
#
loop_
_entity.id
_entity.type
_entity.pdbx_description
1 polymer ?
#
loop_
_entity_poly.entity_id
_entity_poly.type
_entity_poly.pdbx_seq_one_letter_code
_entity_poly.pdbx_strand_id
1 'polypeptide(L)'
;MDANNSNEPFVPAYLKVAVPNPKSNRAPWFKNIAPTYAGIFLSVVFYLQLAAGTLSQGPIPICILALVVAGLLCFALYYYTPAMLGMQSGQPFYVVCTSTFGASGGYLPGFLLGALNLGFFAVVTFAATNFITLGLHSRSTVLFAIIAILWGYAMAFIGIKGIHYVAKVAHFLSWVPLCMVLIVLFANRTGISQYRPPANHPWAAFTGILEIVVGYFAAAGAAGADFGQNARDSRDVKLGGLIGIALAIVVVGSAALLAVAGAIGAGATAPPGAASPFEFTTAIFNVGALSGMVFFLFAAALLVPTTFCMFISANSFSTMMPRIPRPISTMVGATIGVVLVITHTAGNLLGFFQIVGGSLSPVCGAMAADFVLCGKKWLGPRQGINWAGYVAWVIGSFVGMLGIVPGIPQSWKNADHPAAVYSFLVAFIIYLMARPRKPRIIQA
;
A
#
# COMPACT_ATOMS: atom_id res chain seq x y z
N MET A 1 22.13 48.80 -2.95
CA MET A 1 22.87 47.51 -3.02
C MET A 1 22.82 46.91 -1.64
N ASP A 2 21.75 46.21 -1.32
CA ASP A 2 21.56 45.61 0.01
C ASP A 2 22.37 44.32 0.08
N ALA A 3 23.34 44.32 0.99
CA ALA A 3 24.17 43.17 1.27
C ALA A 3 23.30 42.05 1.82
N ASN A 4 23.19 41.04 1.02
CA ASN A 4 22.50 39.80 1.13
C ASN A 4 22.62 39.22 2.56
N ASN A 5 21.51 39.05 3.22
CA ASN A 5 21.38 38.38 4.51
C ASN A 5 21.62 36.88 4.28
N SER A 6 22.87 36.47 4.16
CA SER A 6 23.34 35.12 3.81
C SER A 6 23.10 34.06 4.89
N ASN A 7 22.29 34.34 5.91
CA ASN A 7 22.02 33.48 7.05
C ASN A 7 20.60 32.87 7.10
N GLU A 8 19.73 33.17 6.15
CA GLU A 8 18.43 32.52 6.13
C GLU A 8 18.56 31.07 5.68
N PRO A 9 17.97 30.12 6.41
CA PRO A 9 18.03 28.72 6.03
C PRO A 9 17.31 28.51 4.70
N PHE A 10 17.94 27.76 3.78
CA PHE A 10 17.29 27.38 2.52
C PHE A 10 16.04 26.57 2.81
N VAL A 11 14.87 27.11 2.42
CA VAL A 11 13.57 26.43 2.53
C VAL A 11 13.14 25.99 1.13
N PRO A 12 13.02 24.67 0.88
CA PRO A 12 12.53 24.14 -0.39
C PRO A 12 11.15 24.68 -0.76
N ALA A 13 10.90 24.86 -2.05
CA ALA A 13 9.64 25.44 -2.56
C ALA A 13 8.39 24.69 -2.11
N TYR A 14 8.46 23.37 -2.03
CA TYR A 14 7.33 22.53 -1.60
C TYR A 14 6.91 22.75 -0.13
N LEU A 15 7.84 23.16 0.74
CA LEU A 15 7.52 23.53 2.13
C LEU A 15 6.90 24.92 2.24
N LYS A 16 7.25 25.86 1.34
CA LYS A 16 6.70 27.21 1.36
C LYS A 16 5.21 27.27 1.01
N VAL A 17 4.72 26.29 0.25
CA VAL A 17 3.31 26.22 -0.18
C VAL A 17 2.48 25.28 0.68
N ALA A 18 3.10 24.59 1.63
CA ALA A 18 2.42 23.63 2.52
C ALA A 18 1.61 24.38 3.59
N VAL A 19 0.29 24.26 3.52
CA VAL A 19 -0.63 24.88 4.49
C VAL A 19 -1.17 23.79 5.42
N PRO A 20 -1.03 23.94 6.76
CA PRO A 20 -1.60 23.00 7.72
C PRO A 20 -3.12 22.92 7.61
N ASN A 21 -3.66 21.69 7.65
CA ASN A 21 -5.11 21.51 7.72
C ASN A 21 -5.65 22.02 9.06
N PRO A 22 -6.52 23.06 9.08
CA PRO A 22 -7.02 23.65 10.29
C PRO A 22 -7.90 22.66 11.08
N LYS A 23 -7.93 22.80 12.39
CA LYS A 23 -8.71 21.91 13.27
C LYS A 23 -10.21 21.88 12.93
N SER A 24 -10.74 22.97 12.39
CA SER A 24 -12.15 23.08 11.96
C SER A 24 -12.53 22.12 10.81
N ASN A 25 -11.55 21.71 9.99
CA ASN A 25 -11.79 20.80 8.85
C ASN A 25 -11.58 19.32 9.21
N ARG A 26 -11.26 19.03 10.48
CA ARG A 26 -10.96 17.66 10.90
C ARG A 26 -12.22 16.90 11.29
N ALA A 27 -12.23 15.60 10.96
CA ALA A 27 -13.38 14.73 11.13
C ALA A 27 -13.09 13.58 12.12
N PRO A 28 -14.13 12.99 12.75
CA PRO A 28 -13.97 11.82 13.60
C PRO A 28 -13.50 10.60 12.80
N TRP A 29 -12.85 9.65 13.45
CA TRP A 29 -12.25 8.46 12.87
C TRP A 29 -13.18 7.66 11.95
N PHE A 30 -14.48 7.56 12.29
CA PHE A 30 -15.48 6.80 11.53
C PHE A 30 -15.95 7.50 10.25
N LYS A 31 -15.65 8.79 10.07
CA LYS A 31 -15.92 9.55 8.84
C LYS A 31 -14.70 9.73 7.95
N ASN A 32 -13.52 9.43 8.45
CA ASN A 32 -12.26 9.69 7.75
C ASN A 32 -11.37 8.43 7.70
N ILE A 33 -10.63 8.13 8.77
CA ILE A 33 -9.55 7.16 8.79
C ILE A 33 -10.06 5.73 8.54
N ALA A 34 -11.05 5.29 9.33
CA ALA A 34 -11.52 3.91 9.28
C ALA A 34 -12.12 3.53 7.91
N PRO A 35 -13.05 4.29 7.32
CA PRO A 35 -13.61 3.92 6.03
C PRO A 35 -12.57 3.99 4.89
N THR A 36 -11.60 4.91 4.97
CA THR A 36 -10.54 5.02 3.96
C THR A 36 -9.64 3.81 3.97
N TYR A 37 -9.13 3.39 5.15
CA TYR A 37 -8.28 2.21 5.23
C TYR A 37 -9.04 0.91 4.98
N ALA A 38 -10.27 0.77 5.46
CA ALA A 38 -11.11 -0.37 5.13
C ALA A 38 -11.30 -0.50 3.61
N GLY A 39 -11.47 0.62 2.90
CA GLY A 39 -11.54 0.66 1.44
C GLY A 39 -10.28 0.15 0.75
N ILE A 40 -9.08 0.39 1.32
CA ILE A 40 -7.81 -0.14 0.79
C ILE A 40 -7.80 -1.67 0.87
N PHE A 41 -8.25 -2.26 1.98
CA PHE A 41 -8.27 -3.72 2.16
C PHE A 41 -9.45 -4.40 1.44
N LEU A 42 -10.49 -3.66 1.10
CA LEU A 42 -11.57 -4.16 0.25
C LEU A 42 -11.14 -4.27 -1.23
N SER A 43 -10.04 -3.65 -1.64
CA SER A 43 -9.48 -3.86 -2.97
C SER A 43 -9.05 -5.31 -3.14
N VAL A 44 -9.55 -5.97 -4.20
CA VAL A 44 -9.24 -7.37 -4.48
C VAL A 44 -7.74 -7.64 -4.64
N VAL A 45 -6.95 -6.62 -5.02
CA VAL A 45 -5.49 -6.73 -5.14
C VAL A 45 -4.84 -7.13 -3.81
N PHE A 46 -5.40 -6.71 -2.67
CA PHE A 46 -4.92 -7.10 -1.35
C PHE A 46 -4.97 -8.62 -1.14
N TYR A 47 -6.07 -9.26 -1.52
CA TYR A 47 -6.28 -10.68 -1.25
C TYR A 47 -6.21 -11.59 -2.47
N LEU A 48 -5.92 -11.04 -3.65
CA LEU A 48 -5.88 -11.80 -4.90
C LEU A 48 -4.93 -13.01 -4.82
N GLN A 49 -3.74 -12.79 -4.29
CA GLN A 49 -2.72 -13.83 -4.10
C GLN A 49 -2.46 -14.17 -2.62
N LEU A 50 -3.28 -13.67 -1.69
CA LEU A 50 -3.07 -13.89 -0.26
C LEU A 50 -3.03 -15.37 0.11
N ALA A 51 -3.84 -16.20 -0.52
CA ALA A 51 -3.91 -17.63 -0.29
C ALA A 51 -2.84 -18.42 -1.06
N ALA A 52 -2.27 -17.88 -2.12
CA ALA A 52 -1.39 -18.61 -3.03
C ALA A 52 -0.11 -19.14 -2.36
N GLY A 53 0.51 -18.32 -1.50
CA GLY A 53 1.72 -18.70 -0.77
C GLY A 53 1.48 -19.13 0.68
N THR A 54 0.24 -19.24 1.14
CA THR A 54 -0.10 -19.37 2.56
C THR A 54 -0.98 -20.58 2.86
N LEU A 55 -2.16 -20.68 2.26
CA LEU A 55 -3.01 -21.86 2.41
C LEU A 55 -2.35 -23.13 1.88
N SER A 56 -1.57 -23.03 0.80
CA SER A 56 -0.79 -24.17 0.29
C SER A 56 0.23 -24.71 1.31
N GLN A 57 0.63 -23.91 2.29
CA GLN A 57 1.68 -24.24 3.26
C GLN A 57 1.13 -24.64 4.63
N GLY A 58 -0.08 -24.22 5.00
CA GLY A 58 -0.55 -24.48 6.35
C GLY A 58 -2.07 -24.38 6.55
N PRO A 59 -2.53 -24.75 7.77
CA PRO A 59 -3.94 -24.78 8.10
C PRO A 59 -4.54 -23.39 8.27
N ILE A 60 -5.85 -23.27 7.99
CA ILE A 60 -6.63 -22.03 8.09
C ILE A 60 -6.43 -21.27 9.42
N PRO A 61 -6.47 -21.92 10.61
CA PRO A 61 -6.31 -21.19 11.87
C PRO A 61 -4.99 -20.45 12.00
N ILE A 62 -3.89 -21.01 11.48
CA ILE A 62 -2.58 -20.35 11.47
C ILE A 62 -2.58 -19.13 10.56
N CYS A 63 -3.21 -19.24 9.38
CA CYS A 63 -3.34 -18.12 8.46
C CYS A 63 -4.19 -16.98 9.07
N ILE A 64 -5.28 -17.30 9.77
CA ILE A 64 -6.10 -16.29 10.46
C ILE A 64 -5.32 -15.64 11.61
N LEU A 65 -4.60 -16.42 12.43
CA LEU A 65 -3.73 -15.89 13.48
C LEU A 65 -2.68 -14.94 12.90
N ALA A 66 -2.07 -15.29 11.77
CA ALA A 66 -1.10 -14.44 11.07
C ALA A 66 -1.73 -13.14 10.58
N LEU A 67 -2.99 -13.14 10.10
CA LEU A 67 -3.71 -11.91 9.74
C LEU A 67 -3.92 -10.99 10.95
N VAL A 68 -4.23 -11.55 12.13
CA VAL A 68 -4.35 -10.76 13.36
C VAL A 68 -3.02 -10.06 13.69
N VAL A 69 -1.92 -10.83 13.66
CA VAL A 69 -0.59 -10.29 13.95
C VAL A 69 -0.19 -9.26 12.89
N ALA A 70 -0.38 -9.57 11.59
CA ALA A 70 -0.09 -8.64 10.51
C ALA A 70 -0.87 -7.33 10.63
N GLY A 71 -2.17 -7.41 10.98
CA GLY A 71 -3.01 -6.24 11.20
C GLY A 71 -2.51 -5.35 12.33
N LEU A 72 -2.10 -5.95 13.45
CA LEU A 72 -1.51 -5.21 14.57
C LEU A 72 -0.14 -4.60 14.23
N LEU A 73 0.70 -5.32 13.47
CA LEU A 73 1.99 -4.79 12.99
C LEU A 73 1.77 -3.62 12.02
N CYS A 74 0.86 -3.75 11.07
CA CYS A 74 0.49 -2.67 10.15
C CYS A 74 0.03 -1.42 10.91
N PHE A 75 -0.83 -1.59 11.91
CA PHE A 75 -1.29 -0.48 12.76
C PHE A 75 -0.14 0.14 13.55
N ALA A 76 0.63 -0.68 14.30
CA ALA A 76 1.57 -0.17 15.29
C ALA A 76 2.87 0.38 14.66
N LEU A 77 3.42 -0.32 13.68
CA LEU A 77 4.72 0.02 13.10
C LEU A 77 4.60 1.01 11.95
N TYR A 78 3.65 0.82 11.05
CA TYR A 78 3.61 1.57 9.79
C TYR A 78 2.67 2.77 9.83
N TYR A 79 1.49 2.62 10.45
CA TYR A 79 0.47 3.67 10.43
C TYR A 79 0.59 4.64 11.60
N TYR A 80 0.78 4.14 12.84
CA TYR A 80 0.59 4.94 14.07
C TYR A 80 1.48 6.19 14.11
N THR A 81 2.77 6.05 13.82
CA THR A 81 3.71 7.18 13.87
C THR A 81 3.44 8.22 12.79
N PRO A 82 3.37 7.87 11.48
CA PRO A 82 3.03 8.85 10.46
C PRO A 82 1.70 9.55 10.73
N ALA A 83 0.66 8.81 11.15
CA ALA A 83 -0.65 9.39 11.43
C ALA A 83 -0.64 10.35 12.63
N MET A 84 0.12 10.03 13.69
CA MET A 84 0.29 10.94 14.83
C MET A 84 1.03 12.22 14.45
N LEU A 85 2.06 12.11 13.60
CA LEU A 85 2.79 13.27 13.08
C LEU A 85 1.88 14.14 12.21
N GLY A 86 1.08 13.53 11.33
CA GLY A 86 0.08 14.23 10.51
C GLY A 86 -0.98 14.94 11.38
N MET A 87 -1.50 14.26 12.40
CA MET A 87 -2.49 14.84 13.33
C MET A 87 -1.93 16.02 14.12
N GLN A 88 -0.68 15.92 14.59
CA GLN A 88 -0.05 17.00 15.36
C GLN A 88 0.25 18.23 14.51
N SER A 89 0.77 18.02 13.30
CA SER A 89 1.19 19.09 12.39
C SER A 89 0.08 19.64 11.52
N GLY A 90 -0.96 18.86 11.24
CA GLY A 90 -1.95 19.16 10.19
C GLY A 90 -1.36 19.03 8.78
N GLN A 91 -0.22 18.35 8.62
CA GLN A 91 0.54 18.30 7.37
C GLN A 91 0.59 16.90 6.76
N PRO A 92 0.70 16.81 5.43
CA PRO A 92 0.80 15.53 4.71
C PRO A 92 2.19 14.89 4.88
N PHE A 93 2.30 13.63 4.41
CA PHE A 93 3.49 12.79 4.55
C PHE A 93 4.79 13.47 4.09
N TYR A 94 4.79 14.11 2.91
CA TYR A 94 6.00 14.74 2.35
C TYR A 94 6.52 15.92 3.19
N VAL A 95 5.68 16.53 4.05
CA VAL A 95 6.10 17.55 5.01
C VAL A 95 6.56 16.91 6.31
N VAL A 96 5.79 15.97 6.87
CA VAL A 96 6.13 15.40 8.19
C VAL A 96 7.42 14.58 8.16
N CYS A 97 7.75 13.93 7.06
CA CYS A 97 9.00 13.18 6.90
C CYS A 97 10.26 14.07 6.94
N THR A 98 10.12 15.39 6.77
CA THR A 98 11.26 16.33 6.85
C THR A 98 11.84 16.46 8.24
N SER A 99 11.12 16.08 9.29
CA SER A 99 11.69 15.95 10.63
C SER A 99 12.76 14.86 10.70
N THR A 100 12.55 13.77 9.96
CA THR A 100 13.41 12.59 9.96
C THR A 100 14.51 12.67 8.91
N PHE A 101 14.20 13.17 7.70
CA PHE A 101 15.13 13.18 6.56
C PHE A 101 15.76 14.56 6.28
N GLY A 102 15.24 15.62 6.90
CA GLY A 102 15.62 17.00 6.64
C GLY A 102 14.80 17.63 5.51
N ALA A 103 14.73 18.97 5.48
CA ALA A 103 13.95 19.71 4.49
C ALA A 103 14.37 19.44 3.06
N SER A 104 15.69 19.39 2.79
CA SER A 104 16.22 19.00 1.48
C SER A 104 16.18 17.48 1.26
N GLY A 105 16.10 16.68 2.33
CA GLY A 105 16.04 15.23 2.28
C GLY A 105 14.63 14.68 2.10
N GLY A 106 13.59 15.47 2.34
CA GLY A 106 12.19 15.06 2.20
C GLY A 106 11.74 14.71 0.78
N TYR A 107 12.56 15.08 -0.23
CA TYR A 107 12.28 14.69 -1.62
C TYR A 107 12.28 13.18 -1.83
N LEU A 108 13.18 12.43 -1.15
CA LEU A 108 13.27 10.98 -1.32
C LEU A 108 11.99 10.23 -0.89
N PRO A 109 11.48 10.38 0.36
CA PRO A 109 10.25 9.72 0.76
C PRO A 109 9.05 10.12 -0.09
N GLY A 110 8.95 11.40 -0.48
CA GLY A 110 7.89 11.90 -1.36
C GLY A 110 7.94 11.27 -2.75
N PHE A 111 9.13 11.17 -3.35
CA PHE A 111 9.34 10.51 -4.63
C PHE A 111 8.99 9.02 -4.56
N LEU A 112 9.46 8.32 -3.52
CA LEU A 112 9.16 6.91 -3.31
C LEU A 112 7.64 6.66 -3.21
N LEU A 113 6.94 7.49 -2.45
CA LEU A 113 5.48 7.35 -2.33
C LEU A 113 4.79 7.52 -3.70
N GLY A 114 5.22 8.51 -4.50
CA GLY A 114 4.69 8.74 -5.85
C GLY A 114 4.99 7.58 -6.81
N ALA A 115 6.24 7.12 -6.86
CA ALA A 115 6.68 6.04 -7.73
C ALA A 115 6.00 4.70 -7.39
N LEU A 116 5.87 4.38 -6.10
CA LEU A 116 5.22 3.15 -5.67
C LEU A 116 3.71 3.19 -5.89
N ASN A 117 3.05 4.35 -5.75
CA ASN A 117 1.65 4.48 -6.16
C ASN A 117 1.46 4.34 -7.67
N LEU A 118 2.44 4.75 -8.49
CA LEU A 118 2.43 4.42 -9.92
C LEU A 118 2.54 2.91 -10.16
N GLY A 119 3.37 2.20 -9.40
CA GLY A 119 3.43 0.74 -9.40
C GLY A 119 2.08 0.12 -9.01
N PHE A 120 1.42 0.61 -7.95
CA PHE A 120 0.07 0.17 -7.58
C PHE A 120 -0.95 0.46 -8.69
N PHE A 121 -0.88 1.59 -9.37
CA PHE A 121 -1.71 1.87 -10.53
C PHE A 121 -1.55 0.79 -11.61
N ALA A 122 -0.31 0.38 -11.91
CA ALA A 122 -0.06 -0.68 -12.87
C ALA A 122 -0.63 -2.02 -12.40
N VAL A 123 -0.39 -2.41 -11.16
CA VAL A 123 -0.90 -3.66 -10.55
C VAL A 123 -2.43 -3.72 -10.55
N VAL A 124 -3.10 -2.63 -10.15
CA VAL A 124 -4.56 -2.56 -10.12
C VAL A 124 -5.14 -2.57 -11.53
N THR A 125 -4.50 -1.89 -12.49
CA THR A 125 -4.86 -1.94 -13.91
C THR A 125 -4.71 -3.35 -14.48
N PHE A 126 -3.63 -4.05 -14.13
CA PHE A 126 -3.43 -5.46 -14.53
C PHE A 126 -4.55 -6.35 -14.00
N ALA A 127 -4.88 -6.24 -12.72
CA ALA A 127 -5.96 -7.02 -12.11
C ALA A 127 -7.32 -6.74 -12.78
N ALA A 128 -7.65 -5.46 -13.04
CA ALA A 128 -8.88 -5.07 -13.74
C ALA A 128 -8.94 -5.65 -15.16
N THR A 129 -7.84 -5.53 -15.92
CA THR A 129 -7.73 -6.07 -17.27
C THR A 129 -7.90 -7.59 -17.28
N ASN A 130 -7.24 -8.28 -16.32
CA ASN A 130 -7.34 -9.73 -16.19
C ASN A 130 -8.78 -10.16 -15.84
N PHE A 131 -9.46 -9.47 -14.94
CA PHE A 131 -10.84 -9.78 -14.60
C PHE A 131 -11.80 -9.54 -15.77
N ILE A 132 -11.62 -8.48 -16.55
CA ILE A 132 -12.43 -8.24 -17.76
C ILE A 132 -12.21 -9.36 -18.78
N THR A 133 -10.97 -9.75 -19.02
CA THR A 133 -10.66 -10.85 -19.99
C THR A 133 -11.17 -12.20 -19.50
N LEU A 134 -11.08 -12.51 -18.19
CA LEU A 134 -11.68 -13.71 -17.61
C LEU A 134 -13.20 -13.69 -17.71
N GLY A 135 -13.83 -12.54 -17.45
CA GLY A 135 -15.28 -12.36 -17.59
C GLY A 135 -15.78 -12.53 -19.03
N LEU A 136 -14.95 -12.16 -20.02
CA LEU A 136 -15.21 -12.37 -21.44
C LEU A 136 -14.83 -13.79 -21.95
N HIS A 137 -14.29 -14.64 -21.08
CA HIS A 137 -13.76 -15.95 -21.42
C HIS A 137 -12.71 -15.89 -22.55
N SER A 138 -11.97 -14.78 -22.68
CA SER A 138 -11.02 -14.53 -23.75
C SER A 138 -9.57 -14.73 -23.27
N ARG A 139 -8.75 -15.33 -24.16
CA ARG A 139 -7.30 -15.48 -23.97
C ARG A 139 -6.49 -14.64 -24.96
N SER A 140 -7.13 -13.72 -25.66
CA SER A 140 -6.47 -12.87 -26.65
C SER A 140 -5.55 -11.86 -25.99
N THR A 141 -4.25 -11.95 -26.27
CA THR A 141 -3.24 -10.98 -25.83
C THR A 141 -3.48 -9.60 -26.42
N VAL A 142 -4.02 -9.52 -27.63
CA VAL A 142 -4.40 -8.25 -28.28
C VAL A 142 -5.55 -7.60 -27.54
N LEU A 143 -6.60 -8.37 -27.19
CA LEU A 143 -7.73 -7.85 -26.41
C LEU A 143 -7.28 -7.39 -25.03
N PHE A 144 -6.40 -8.15 -24.37
CA PHE A 144 -5.82 -7.76 -23.08
C PHE A 144 -5.10 -6.41 -23.19
N ALA A 145 -4.25 -6.22 -24.20
CA ALA A 145 -3.54 -4.97 -24.42
C ALA A 145 -4.48 -3.78 -24.70
N ILE A 146 -5.52 -3.99 -25.52
CA ILE A 146 -6.53 -2.96 -25.81
C ILE A 146 -7.25 -2.53 -24.52
N ILE A 147 -7.71 -3.49 -23.71
CA ILE A 147 -8.38 -3.20 -22.44
C ILE A 147 -7.43 -2.48 -21.48
N ALA A 148 -6.17 -2.91 -21.38
CA ALA A 148 -5.16 -2.28 -20.53
C ALA A 148 -4.93 -0.80 -20.89
N ILE A 149 -4.83 -0.50 -22.19
CA ILE A 149 -4.66 0.85 -22.71
C ILE A 149 -5.89 1.72 -22.37
N LEU A 150 -7.08 1.23 -22.75
CA LEU A 150 -8.32 1.98 -22.53
C LEU A 150 -8.57 2.24 -21.03
N TRP A 151 -8.43 1.20 -20.21
CA TRP A 151 -8.60 1.32 -18.76
C TRP A 151 -7.57 2.24 -18.14
N GLY A 152 -6.28 2.02 -18.42
CA GLY A 152 -5.19 2.78 -17.83
C GLY A 152 -5.31 4.27 -18.11
N TYR A 153 -5.50 4.66 -19.37
CA TYR A 153 -5.63 6.08 -19.73
C TYR A 153 -6.94 6.70 -19.24
N ALA A 154 -8.05 5.98 -19.26
CA ALA A 154 -9.32 6.48 -18.69
C ALA A 154 -9.17 6.79 -17.19
N MET A 155 -8.54 5.88 -16.43
CA MET A 155 -8.33 6.08 -14.99
C MET A 155 -7.30 7.18 -14.71
N ALA A 156 -6.26 7.30 -15.51
CA ALA A 156 -5.30 8.39 -15.42
C ALA A 156 -5.96 9.76 -15.66
N PHE A 157 -6.83 9.85 -16.65
CA PHE A 157 -7.59 11.07 -16.95
C PHE A 157 -8.49 11.49 -15.77
N ILE A 158 -9.18 10.53 -15.14
CA ILE A 158 -9.99 10.79 -13.93
C ILE A 158 -9.08 11.27 -12.78
N GLY A 159 -7.92 10.62 -12.58
CA GLY A 159 -6.94 10.99 -11.56
C GLY A 159 -6.39 12.42 -11.74
N ILE A 160 -6.18 12.87 -12.98
CA ILE A 160 -5.78 14.25 -13.29
C ILE A 160 -6.85 15.27 -12.88
N LYS A 161 -8.13 14.96 -13.11
CA LYS A 161 -9.25 15.85 -12.77
C LYS A 161 -9.42 16.07 -11.26
N GLY A 162 -8.81 15.22 -10.43
CA GLY A 162 -8.66 15.45 -9.01
C GLY A 162 -9.66 14.71 -8.12
N ILE A 163 -9.49 14.93 -6.81
CA ILE A 163 -10.15 14.17 -5.73
C ILE A 163 -11.67 14.16 -5.81
N HIS A 164 -12.31 15.22 -6.29
CA HIS A 164 -13.78 15.26 -6.38
C HIS A 164 -14.38 14.21 -7.32
N TYR A 165 -13.70 13.94 -8.44
CA TYR A 165 -14.12 12.90 -9.37
C TYR A 165 -13.85 11.50 -8.80
N VAL A 166 -12.70 11.31 -8.17
CA VAL A 166 -12.36 10.06 -7.46
C VAL A 166 -13.38 9.77 -6.36
N ALA A 167 -13.75 10.79 -5.55
CA ALA A 167 -14.73 10.65 -4.49
C ALA A 167 -16.12 10.29 -4.99
N LYS A 168 -16.56 10.84 -6.14
CA LYS A 168 -17.84 10.45 -6.77
C LYS A 168 -17.84 8.97 -7.14
N VAL A 169 -16.79 8.49 -7.80
CA VAL A 169 -16.63 7.06 -8.16
C VAL A 169 -16.63 6.19 -6.91
N ALA A 170 -15.88 6.59 -5.87
CA ALA A 170 -15.78 5.87 -4.62
C ALA A 170 -17.13 5.75 -3.91
N HIS A 171 -17.93 6.80 -3.91
CA HIS A 171 -19.25 6.79 -3.24
C HIS A 171 -20.17 5.68 -3.74
N PHE A 172 -20.20 5.44 -5.04
CA PHE A 172 -21.03 4.40 -5.65
C PHE A 172 -20.44 2.99 -5.55
N LEU A 173 -19.11 2.86 -5.53
CA LEU A 173 -18.45 1.57 -5.66
C LEU A 173 -17.86 1.02 -4.36
N SER A 174 -17.90 1.75 -3.24
CA SER A 174 -17.21 1.35 -2.00
C SER A 174 -17.76 0.06 -1.38
N TRP A 175 -19.05 -0.22 -1.54
CA TRP A 175 -19.71 -1.40 -0.98
C TRP A 175 -19.62 -2.64 -1.88
N VAL A 176 -19.38 -2.44 -3.18
CA VAL A 176 -19.34 -3.54 -4.17
C VAL A 176 -18.28 -4.59 -3.82
N PRO A 177 -17.02 -4.26 -3.49
CA PRO A 177 -16.02 -5.25 -3.14
C PRO A 177 -16.41 -6.09 -1.92
N LEU A 178 -17.00 -5.47 -0.89
CA LEU A 178 -17.45 -6.19 0.31
C LEU A 178 -18.55 -7.20 -0.03
N CYS A 179 -19.56 -6.76 -0.77
CA CYS A 179 -20.63 -7.66 -1.20
C CYS A 179 -20.08 -8.82 -2.04
N MET A 180 -19.14 -8.54 -2.94
CA MET A 180 -18.56 -9.57 -3.81
C MET A 180 -17.73 -10.59 -3.03
N VAL A 181 -16.89 -10.17 -2.09
CA VAL A 181 -16.13 -11.10 -1.24
C VAL A 181 -17.08 -12.01 -0.45
N LEU A 182 -18.15 -11.44 0.11
CA LEU A 182 -19.13 -12.22 0.86
C LEU A 182 -19.91 -13.19 -0.04
N ILE A 183 -20.31 -12.79 -1.25
CA ILE A 183 -20.95 -13.67 -2.23
C ILE A 183 -20.04 -14.84 -2.57
N VAL A 184 -18.76 -14.57 -2.89
CA VAL A 184 -17.79 -15.60 -3.23
C VAL A 184 -17.53 -16.53 -2.05
N LEU A 185 -17.42 -16.00 -0.82
CA LEU A 185 -17.30 -16.81 0.40
C LEU A 185 -18.56 -17.72 0.58
N PHE A 186 -19.75 -17.15 0.46
CA PHE A 186 -20.99 -17.91 0.66
C PHE A 186 -21.16 -19.03 -0.37
N ALA A 187 -20.80 -18.77 -1.63
CA ALA A 187 -20.82 -19.77 -2.70
C ALA A 187 -19.88 -20.95 -2.42
N ASN A 188 -18.74 -20.69 -1.78
CA ASN A 188 -17.71 -21.71 -1.52
C ASN A 188 -17.77 -22.31 -0.10
N ARG A 189 -18.71 -21.91 0.77
CA ARG A 189 -18.71 -22.26 2.19
C ARG A 189 -18.72 -23.76 2.49
N THR A 190 -19.36 -24.57 1.65
CA THR A 190 -19.51 -26.02 1.85
C THR A 190 -18.21 -26.79 1.78
N GLY A 191 -17.24 -26.32 0.98
CA GLY A 191 -15.92 -26.96 0.86
C GLY A 191 -14.95 -26.62 2.00
N ILE A 192 -15.25 -25.62 2.85
CA ILE A 192 -14.30 -25.18 3.90
C ILE A 192 -13.93 -26.32 4.85
N SER A 193 -14.91 -27.14 5.26
CA SER A 193 -14.68 -28.29 6.15
C SER A 193 -13.87 -29.42 5.49
N GLN A 194 -13.87 -29.48 4.17
CA GLN A 194 -13.17 -30.49 3.39
C GLN A 194 -11.74 -30.05 3.01
N TYR A 195 -11.41 -28.78 3.19
CA TYR A 195 -10.09 -28.26 2.88
C TYR A 195 -9.00 -28.96 3.72
N ARG A 196 -7.94 -29.42 3.04
CA ARG A 196 -6.71 -29.93 3.64
C ARG A 196 -5.53 -29.25 2.98
N PRO A 197 -4.59 -28.66 3.76
CA PRO A 197 -3.41 -28.04 3.19
C PRO A 197 -2.52 -29.12 2.52
N PRO A 198 -1.99 -28.84 1.31
CA PRO A 198 -1.08 -29.76 0.63
C PRO A 198 0.23 -29.98 1.39
N ALA A 199 0.68 -28.99 2.15
CA ALA A 199 1.87 -29.05 2.98
C ALA A 199 1.53 -28.67 4.44
N ASN A 200 2.35 -29.14 5.38
CA ASN A 200 2.20 -28.81 6.80
C ASN A 200 3.44 -28.06 7.32
N HIS A 201 3.58 -26.83 6.82
CA HIS A 201 4.62 -25.88 7.23
C HIS A 201 3.99 -24.63 7.84
N PRO A 202 3.44 -24.71 9.07
CA PRO A 202 2.66 -23.62 9.67
C PRO A 202 3.46 -22.33 9.84
N TRP A 203 4.77 -22.42 10.07
CA TRP A 203 5.64 -21.23 10.13
C TRP A 203 5.76 -20.54 8.78
N ALA A 204 5.93 -21.27 7.69
CA ALA A 204 5.97 -20.69 6.34
C ALA A 204 4.63 -20.02 5.96
N ALA A 205 3.50 -20.62 6.32
CA ALA A 205 2.18 -20.01 6.14
C ALA A 205 2.04 -18.72 6.96
N PHE A 206 2.50 -18.73 8.21
CA PHE A 206 2.45 -17.57 9.10
C PHE A 206 3.29 -16.40 8.58
N THR A 207 4.56 -16.66 8.27
CA THR A 207 5.48 -15.61 7.77
C THR A 207 5.09 -15.13 6.38
N GLY A 208 4.55 -16.00 5.52
CA GLY A 208 4.02 -15.62 4.21
C GLY A 208 2.86 -14.64 4.30
N ILE A 209 1.94 -14.79 5.24
CA ILE A 209 0.89 -13.79 5.50
C ILE A 209 1.51 -12.45 5.91
N LEU A 210 2.47 -12.46 6.84
CA LEU A 210 3.13 -11.24 7.28
C LEU A 210 3.82 -10.53 6.11
N GLU A 211 4.54 -11.28 5.26
CA GLU A 211 5.22 -10.73 4.08
C GLU A 211 4.24 -10.03 3.14
N ILE A 212 3.16 -10.71 2.75
CA ILE A 212 2.18 -10.20 1.79
C ILE A 212 1.44 -8.98 2.37
N VAL A 213 0.91 -9.11 3.59
CA VAL A 213 0.05 -8.08 4.20
C VAL A 213 0.83 -6.83 4.54
N VAL A 214 2.01 -6.99 5.17
CA VAL A 214 2.85 -5.85 5.56
C VAL A 214 3.47 -5.19 4.33
N GLY A 215 3.96 -5.99 3.37
CA GLY A 215 4.48 -5.47 2.10
C GLY A 215 3.44 -4.65 1.33
N TYR A 216 2.22 -5.17 1.18
CA TYR A 216 1.11 -4.44 0.58
C TYR A 216 0.81 -3.12 1.31
N PHE A 217 0.81 -3.16 2.65
CA PHE A 217 0.37 -2.03 3.47
C PHE A 217 1.43 -0.93 3.65
N ALA A 218 2.72 -1.20 3.47
CA ALA A 218 3.80 -0.26 3.82
C ALA A 218 3.62 1.13 3.19
N ALA A 219 3.16 1.21 1.94
CA ALA A 219 2.87 2.48 1.28
C ALA A 219 1.68 3.23 1.91
N ALA A 220 0.58 2.51 2.18
CA ALA A 220 -0.59 3.07 2.83
C ALA A 220 -0.31 3.46 4.29
N GLY A 221 0.58 2.72 4.97
CA GLY A 221 1.08 3.04 6.30
C GLY A 221 1.89 4.33 6.34
N ALA A 222 2.84 4.50 5.43
CA ALA A 222 3.60 5.74 5.26
C ALA A 222 2.68 6.94 4.97
N ALA A 223 1.69 6.76 4.10
CA ALA A 223 0.65 7.76 3.83
C ALA A 223 -0.28 8.02 5.03
N GLY A 224 -0.07 7.37 6.18
CA GLY A 224 -0.81 7.60 7.41
C GLY A 224 -0.87 9.07 7.85
N ALA A 225 0.15 9.86 7.52
CA ALA A 225 0.16 11.30 7.78
C ALA A 225 -0.91 12.04 6.97
N ASP A 226 -1.14 11.65 5.71
CA ASP A 226 -2.14 12.28 4.83
C ASP A 226 -3.57 12.06 5.33
N PHE A 227 -3.82 10.97 6.04
CA PHE A 227 -5.10 10.69 6.69
C PHE A 227 -5.14 11.25 8.10
N GLY A 228 -4.04 11.14 8.84
CA GLY A 228 -3.89 11.64 10.21
C GLY A 228 -4.07 13.15 10.33
N GLN A 229 -3.63 13.94 9.34
CA GLN A 229 -3.85 15.40 9.31
C GLN A 229 -5.32 15.82 9.42
N ASN A 230 -6.23 14.90 9.07
CA ASN A 230 -7.67 15.11 9.14
C ASN A 230 -8.29 14.56 10.44
N ALA A 231 -7.51 13.98 11.35
CA ALA A 231 -7.97 13.50 12.65
C ALA A 231 -8.06 14.66 13.66
N ARG A 232 -9.07 14.63 14.52
CA ARG A 232 -9.27 15.68 15.55
C ARG A 232 -8.27 15.55 16.68
N ASP A 233 -8.00 14.30 17.09
CA ASP A 233 -7.16 13.98 18.26
C ASP A 233 -6.51 12.58 18.11
N SER A 234 -5.71 12.22 19.13
CA SER A 234 -5.01 10.94 19.18
C SER A 234 -5.94 9.72 19.32
N ARG A 235 -7.15 9.90 19.86
CA ARG A 235 -8.17 8.84 19.95
C ARG A 235 -8.68 8.50 18.55
N ASP A 236 -8.96 9.52 17.75
CA ASP A 236 -9.39 9.32 16.35
C ASP A 236 -8.31 8.59 15.53
N VAL A 237 -7.02 8.89 15.74
CA VAL A 237 -5.91 8.17 15.11
C VAL A 237 -5.90 6.70 15.55
N LYS A 238 -5.98 6.42 16.85
CA LYS A 238 -5.93 5.05 17.39
C LYS A 238 -7.12 4.21 16.94
N LEU A 239 -8.35 4.70 17.15
CA LEU A 239 -9.55 3.94 16.81
C LEU A 239 -9.70 3.78 15.30
N GLY A 240 -9.40 4.83 14.54
CA GLY A 240 -9.41 4.76 13.06
C GLY A 240 -8.44 3.73 12.51
N GLY A 241 -7.23 3.65 13.07
CA GLY A 241 -6.24 2.65 12.69
C GLY A 241 -6.60 1.24 13.13
N LEU A 242 -7.02 1.04 14.38
CA LEU A 242 -7.41 -0.29 14.87
C LEU A 242 -8.58 -0.88 14.09
N ILE A 243 -9.60 -0.09 13.77
CA ILE A 243 -10.79 -0.57 13.07
C ILE A 243 -10.54 -0.59 11.56
N GLY A 244 -10.00 0.49 10.99
CA GLY A 244 -9.79 0.59 9.54
C GLY A 244 -8.65 -0.26 9.02
N ILE A 245 -7.66 -0.61 9.86
CA ILE A 245 -6.50 -1.40 9.45
C ILE A 245 -6.57 -2.79 10.08
N ALA A 246 -6.38 -2.91 11.39
CA ALA A 246 -6.22 -4.24 12.01
C ALA A 246 -7.48 -5.10 11.84
N LEU A 247 -8.66 -4.57 12.17
CA LEU A 247 -9.91 -5.31 12.03
C LEU A 247 -10.26 -5.56 10.55
N ALA A 248 -10.05 -4.58 9.67
CA ALA A 248 -10.32 -4.74 8.23
C ALA A 248 -9.45 -5.83 7.60
N ILE A 249 -8.14 -5.89 7.91
CA ILE A 249 -7.24 -6.96 7.46
C ILE A 249 -7.78 -8.33 7.89
N VAL A 250 -8.15 -8.46 9.16
CA VAL A 250 -8.65 -9.74 9.69
C VAL A 250 -9.95 -10.14 9.01
N VAL A 251 -10.92 -9.24 8.92
CA VAL A 251 -12.26 -9.55 8.36
C VAL A 251 -12.17 -9.87 6.87
N VAL A 252 -11.56 -8.98 6.09
CA VAL A 252 -11.50 -9.13 4.62
C VAL A 252 -10.54 -10.26 4.24
N GLY A 253 -9.36 -10.31 4.86
CA GLY A 253 -8.39 -11.37 4.62
C GLY A 253 -8.91 -12.75 4.97
N SER A 254 -9.58 -12.90 6.12
CA SER A 254 -10.20 -14.18 6.51
C SER A 254 -11.32 -14.59 5.56
N ALA A 255 -12.17 -13.65 5.15
CA ALA A 255 -13.24 -13.94 4.19
C ALA A 255 -12.68 -14.44 2.85
N ALA A 256 -11.62 -13.80 2.35
CA ALA A 256 -10.96 -14.21 1.12
C ALA A 256 -10.24 -15.58 1.26
N LEU A 257 -9.50 -15.81 2.35
CA LEU A 257 -8.85 -17.10 2.61
C LEU A 257 -9.85 -18.24 2.73
N LEU A 258 -10.95 -18.03 3.46
CA LEU A 258 -12.02 -19.02 3.61
C LEU A 258 -12.72 -19.31 2.27
N ALA A 259 -12.92 -18.30 1.42
CA ALA A 259 -13.48 -18.49 0.09
C ALA A 259 -12.60 -19.39 -0.79
N VAL A 260 -11.28 -19.14 -0.78
CA VAL A 260 -10.32 -19.96 -1.53
C VAL A 260 -10.21 -21.37 -0.94
N ALA A 261 -10.12 -21.50 0.39
CA ALA A 261 -10.10 -22.79 1.06
C ALA A 261 -11.35 -23.61 0.74
N GLY A 262 -12.52 -22.95 0.70
CA GLY A 262 -13.78 -23.57 0.34
C GLY A 262 -13.82 -24.04 -1.11
N ALA A 263 -13.33 -23.23 -2.06
CA ALA A 263 -13.23 -23.62 -3.46
C ALA A 263 -12.31 -24.84 -3.64
N ILE A 264 -11.12 -24.81 -3.06
CA ILE A 264 -10.15 -25.91 -3.11
C ILE A 264 -10.72 -27.18 -2.46
N GLY A 265 -11.35 -27.07 -1.28
CA GLY A 265 -11.98 -28.18 -0.58
C GLY A 265 -13.14 -28.79 -1.38
N ALA A 266 -13.84 -28.01 -2.19
CA ALA A 266 -14.85 -28.49 -3.12
C ALA A 266 -14.29 -29.10 -4.42
N GLY A 267 -12.96 -29.16 -4.59
CA GLY A 267 -12.30 -29.68 -5.78
C GLY A 267 -12.27 -28.72 -6.95
N ALA A 268 -12.40 -27.39 -6.70
CA ALA A 268 -12.33 -26.39 -7.76
C ALA A 268 -10.97 -26.40 -8.46
N THR A 269 -11.01 -26.20 -9.77
CA THR A 269 -9.82 -26.04 -10.62
C THR A 269 -9.54 -24.55 -10.88
N ALA A 270 -8.25 -24.23 -11.01
CA ALA A 270 -7.86 -22.86 -11.35
C ALA A 270 -8.41 -22.45 -12.72
N PRO A 271 -8.84 -21.18 -12.89
CA PRO A 271 -9.21 -20.69 -14.19
C PRO A 271 -7.98 -20.70 -15.12
N PRO A 272 -8.21 -20.79 -16.44
CA PRO A 272 -7.13 -20.80 -17.40
C PRO A 272 -6.24 -19.55 -17.29
N GLY A 273 -4.93 -19.75 -17.14
CA GLY A 273 -3.95 -18.66 -17.01
C GLY A 273 -3.67 -18.19 -15.58
N ALA A 274 -4.34 -18.77 -14.57
CA ALA A 274 -3.97 -18.52 -13.18
C ALA A 274 -2.60 -19.14 -12.88
N ALA A 275 -1.76 -18.40 -12.13
CA ALA A 275 -0.42 -18.88 -11.74
C ALA A 275 -0.49 -19.94 -10.64
N SER A 276 -1.56 -19.95 -9.85
CA SER A 276 -1.77 -20.89 -8.76
C SER A 276 -3.25 -21.23 -8.58
N PRO A 277 -3.61 -22.48 -8.22
CA PRO A 277 -4.97 -22.83 -7.84
C PRO A 277 -5.43 -22.11 -6.55
N PHE A 278 -4.51 -21.60 -5.78
CA PHE A 278 -4.78 -20.87 -4.53
C PHE A 278 -4.99 -19.35 -4.75
N GLU A 279 -5.15 -18.88 -5.98
CA GLU A 279 -5.57 -17.51 -6.22
C GLU A 279 -7.07 -17.31 -5.93
N PHE A 280 -7.45 -16.09 -5.54
CA PHE A 280 -8.85 -15.75 -5.30
C PHE A 280 -9.73 -15.89 -6.57
N THR A 281 -9.12 -15.79 -7.75
CA THR A 281 -9.76 -16.06 -9.04
C THR A 281 -10.38 -17.46 -9.13
N THR A 282 -9.75 -18.46 -8.49
CA THR A 282 -10.29 -19.82 -8.39
C THR A 282 -11.61 -19.86 -7.64
N ALA A 283 -11.70 -19.14 -6.51
CA ALA A 283 -12.94 -19.04 -5.74
C ALA A 283 -14.05 -18.32 -6.54
N ILE A 284 -13.70 -17.28 -7.31
CA ILE A 284 -14.66 -16.62 -8.20
C ILE A 284 -15.12 -17.58 -9.31
N PHE A 285 -14.21 -18.30 -9.93
CA PHE A 285 -14.52 -19.24 -11.02
C PHE A 285 -15.47 -20.34 -10.54
N ASN A 286 -15.30 -20.83 -9.31
CA ASN A 286 -16.15 -21.85 -8.69
C ASN A 286 -17.58 -21.37 -8.35
N VAL A 287 -17.91 -20.08 -8.51
CA VAL A 287 -19.29 -19.59 -8.40
C VAL A 287 -20.17 -20.11 -9.57
N GLY A 288 -19.57 -20.68 -10.60
CA GLY A 288 -20.26 -21.30 -11.72
C GLY A 288 -20.74 -20.28 -12.78
N ALA A 289 -21.97 -20.42 -13.25
CA ALA A 289 -22.50 -19.59 -14.34
C ALA A 289 -22.45 -18.07 -14.09
N LEU A 290 -22.42 -17.64 -12.84
CA LEU A 290 -22.36 -16.23 -12.46
C LEU A 290 -20.91 -15.69 -12.40
N SER A 291 -19.88 -16.53 -12.57
CA SER A 291 -18.48 -16.12 -12.42
C SER A 291 -18.08 -14.96 -13.33
N GLY A 292 -18.55 -14.95 -14.59
CA GLY A 292 -18.31 -13.86 -15.53
C GLY A 292 -18.82 -12.51 -14.99
N MET A 293 -20.05 -12.48 -14.48
CA MET A 293 -20.62 -11.26 -13.88
C MET A 293 -19.81 -10.82 -12.64
N VAL A 294 -19.40 -11.76 -11.79
CA VAL A 294 -18.60 -11.48 -10.60
C VAL A 294 -17.24 -10.90 -10.99
N PHE A 295 -16.58 -11.42 -12.04
CA PHE A 295 -15.35 -10.83 -12.57
C PHE A 295 -15.55 -9.38 -13.03
N PHE A 296 -16.60 -9.07 -13.78
CA PHE A 296 -16.90 -7.69 -14.20
C PHE A 296 -17.16 -6.76 -13.03
N LEU A 297 -17.86 -7.21 -11.99
CA LEU A 297 -18.12 -6.41 -10.80
C LEU A 297 -16.83 -6.13 -10.00
N PHE A 298 -15.93 -7.11 -9.89
CA PHE A 298 -14.60 -6.87 -9.31
C PHE A 298 -13.78 -5.91 -10.16
N ALA A 299 -13.80 -6.02 -11.49
CA ALA A 299 -13.14 -5.07 -12.37
C ALA A 299 -13.70 -3.65 -12.15
N ALA A 300 -15.02 -3.48 -12.10
CA ALA A 300 -15.66 -2.20 -11.82
C ALA A 300 -15.24 -1.63 -10.45
N ALA A 301 -15.14 -2.47 -9.43
CA ALA A 301 -14.68 -2.05 -8.10
C ALA A 301 -13.25 -1.52 -8.11
N LEU A 302 -12.40 -1.98 -9.02
CA LEU A 302 -11.02 -1.51 -9.19
C LEU A 302 -10.90 -0.11 -9.81
N LEU A 303 -11.98 0.50 -10.32
CA LEU A 303 -12.00 1.90 -10.74
C LEU A 303 -11.51 2.83 -9.63
N VAL A 304 -11.98 2.61 -8.39
CA VAL A 304 -11.64 3.46 -7.24
C VAL A 304 -10.14 3.42 -6.92
N PRO A 305 -9.53 2.26 -6.61
CA PRO A 305 -8.12 2.22 -6.27
C PRO A 305 -7.22 2.62 -7.44
N THR A 306 -7.56 2.31 -8.69
CA THR A 306 -6.77 2.72 -9.86
C THR A 306 -6.68 4.24 -9.98
N THR A 307 -7.83 4.93 -9.89
CA THR A 307 -7.87 6.40 -9.95
C THR A 307 -7.19 7.05 -8.76
N PHE A 308 -7.32 6.46 -7.56
CA PHE A 308 -6.72 6.97 -6.33
C PHE A 308 -5.19 6.86 -6.36
N CYS A 309 -4.64 5.73 -6.78
CA CYS A 309 -3.20 5.55 -6.93
C CYS A 309 -2.60 6.57 -7.92
N MET A 310 -3.26 6.78 -9.05
CA MET A 310 -2.82 7.78 -10.02
C MET A 310 -2.93 9.22 -9.46
N PHE A 311 -3.97 9.52 -8.70
CA PHE A 311 -4.13 10.82 -8.05
C PHE A 311 -2.99 11.11 -7.06
N ILE A 312 -2.62 10.13 -6.19
CA ILE A 312 -1.51 10.28 -5.25
C ILE A 312 -0.18 10.43 -6.00
N SER A 313 0.06 9.60 -7.01
CA SER A 313 1.26 9.68 -7.85
C SER A 313 1.40 11.04 -8.51
N ALA A 314 0.31 11.55 -9.12
CA ALA A 314 0.28 12.86 -9.76
C ALA A 314 0.57 14.01 -8.77
N ASN A 315 0.03 13.94 -7.55
CA ASN A 315 0.29 14.93 -6.51
C ASN A 315 1.75 14.89 -6.05
N SER A 316 2.29 13.69 -5.80
CA SER A 316 3.68 13.54 -5.37
C SER A 316 4.64 14.10 -6.42
N PHE A 317 4.47 13.75 -7.69
CA PHE A 317 5.35 14.24 -8.75
C PHE A 317 5.20 15.73 -9.02
N SER A 318 3.99 16.29 -9.00
CA SER A 318 3.82 17.75 -9.18
C SER A 318 4.43 18.56 -8.03
N THR A 319 4.43 18.00 -6.81
CA THR A 319 5.11 18.63 -5.66
C THR A 319 6.63 18.55 -5.79
N MET A 320 7.17 17.40 -6.22
CA MET A 320 8.61 17.18 -6.37
C MET A 320 9.20 17.86 -7.61
N MET A 321 8.42 17.97 -8.68
CA MET A 321 8.82 18.52 -9.98
C MET A 321 7.91 19.67 -10.42
N PRO A 322 7.89 20.81 -9.71
CA PRO A 322 6.94 21.89 -9.96
C PRO A 322 7.06 22.52 -11.35
N ARG A 323 8.19 22.31 -12.06
CA ARG A 323 8.39 22.78 -13.43
C ARG A 323 7.68 21.95 -14.49
N ILE A 324 7.27 20.72 -14.16
CA ILE A 324 6.56 19.83 -15.09
C ILE A 324 5.07 19.95 -14.82
N PRO A 325 4.25 20.34 -15.82
CA PRO A 325 2.81 20.40 -15.67
C PRO A 325 2.23 19.05 -15.22
N ARG A 326 1.35 19.08 -14.22
CA ARG A 326 0.73 17.88 -13.63
C ARG A 326 0.14 16.90 -14.66
N PRO A 327 -0.58 17.35 -15.71
CA PRO A 327 -1.09 16.42 -16.72
C PRO A 327 0.01 15.66 -17.46
N ILE A 328 1.15 16.31 -17.76
CA ILE A 328 2.26 15.70 -18.48
C ILE A 328 2.91 14.61 -17.61
N SER A 329 3.29 14.92 -16.36
CA SER A 329 3.88 13.93 -15.46
C SER A 329 2.95 12.74 -15.20
N THR A 330 1.64 12.99 -15.11
CA THR A 330 0.64 11.94 -14.91
C THR A 330 0.50 11.04 -16.14
N MET A 331 0.47 11.61 -17.34
CA MET A 331 0.34 10.82 -18.58
C MET A 331 1.60 10.00 -18.86
N VAL A 332 2.79 10.54 -18.58
CA VAL A 332 4.05 9.77 -18.65
C VAL A 332 4.00 8.60 -17.68
N GLY A 333 3.59 8.85 -16.43
CA GLY A 333 3.41 7.78 -15.43
C GLY A 333 2.39 6.74 -15.89
N ALA A 334 1.24 7.16 -16.42
CA ALA A 334 0.23 6.24 -16.95
C ALA A 334 0.77 5.37 -18.08
N THR A 335 1.57 5.95 -18.99
CA THR A 335 2.22 5.20 -20.07
C THR A 335 3.16 4.13 -19.51
N ILE A 336 4.01 4.49 -18.53
CA ILE A 336 4.89 3.52 -17.86
C ILE A 336 4.04 2.40 -17.22
N GLY A 337 2.98 2.75 -16.49
CA GLY A 337 2.08 1.79 -15.87
C GLY A 337 1.44 0.85 -16.88
N VAL A 338 0.91 1.37 -17.99
CA VAL A 338 0.29 0.58 -19.07
C VAL A 338 1.31 -0.37 -19.74
N VAL A 339 2.55 0.09 -19.95
CA VAL A 339 3.63 -0.78 -20.45
C VAL A 339 3.89 -1.94 -19.50
N LEU A 340 3.98 -1.70 -18.19
CA LEU A 340 4.14 -2.75 -17.18
C LEU A 340 2.97 -3.76 -17.19
N VAL A 341 1.75 -3.30 -17.50
CA VAL A 341 0.58 -4.18 -17.64
C VAL A 341 0.71 -5.05 -18.89
N ILE A 342 0.97 -4.46 -20.05
CA ILE A 342 1.04 -5.17 -21.34
C ILE A 342 2.18 -6.20 -21.36
N THR A 343 3.29 -5.87 -20.70
CA THR A 343 4.44 -6.80 -20.54
C THR A 343 4.22 -7.85 -19.46
N HIS A 344 3.06 -7.89 -18.81
CA HIS A 344 2.73 -8.74 -17.67
C HIS A 344 3.63 -8.57 -16.44
N THR A 345 4.55 -7.61 -16.44
CA THR A 345 5.43 -7.32 -15.28
C THR A 345 4.61 -6.94 -14.05
N ALA A 346 3.52 -6.18 -14.24
CA ALA A 346 2.61 -5.80 -13.15
C ALA A 346 1.83 -6.98 -12.53
N GLY A 347 1.86 -8.17 -13.15
CA GLY A 347 1.27 -9.39 -12.60
C GLY A 347 2.08 -10.03 -11.47
N ASN A 348 3.36 -9.66 -11.30
CA ASN A 348 4.18 -10.14 -10.17
C ASN A 348 3.88 -9.36 -8.89
N LEU A 349 2.72 -9.64 -8.29
CA LEU A 349 2.22 -8.95 -7.08
C LEU A 349 3.15 -9.14 -5.89
N LEU A 350 3.65 -10.35 -5.67
CA LEU A 350 4.52 -10.64 -4.51
C LEU A 350 5.84 -9.89 -4.61
N GLY A 351 6.49 -9.91 -5.78
CA GLY A 351 7.72 -9.14 -6.01
C GLY A 351 7.48 -7.64 -5.88
N PHE A 352 6.33 -7.14 -6.33
CA PHE A 352 5.97 -5.73 -6.15
C PHE A 352 5.76 -5.37 -4.67
N PHE A 353 5.10 -6.22 -3.88
CA PHE A 353 4.92 -5.98 -2.44
C PHE A 353 6.24 -6.01 -1.67
N GLN A 354 7.20 -6.83 -2.07
CA GLN A 354 8.57 -6.81 -1.53
C GLN A 354 9.27 -5.49 -1.84
N ILE A 355 9.14 -4.95 -3.07
CA ILE A 355 9.69 -3.63 -3.42
C ILE A 355 9.04 -2.53 -2.56
N VAL A 356 7.73 -2.54 -2.40
CA VAL A 356 6.99 -1.57 -1.57
C VAL A 356 7.44 -1.67 -0.11
N GLY A 357 7.46 -2.89 0.43
CA GLY A 357 7.92 -3.17 1.79
C GLY A 357 9.37 -2.74 2.00
N GLY A 358 10.29 -3.18 1.15
CA GLY A 358 11.70 -2.83 1.24
C GLY A 358 12.00 -1.34 1.07
N SER A 359 11.16 -0.60 0.35
CA SER A 359 11.37 0.85 0.10
C SER A 359 10.80 1.74 1.22
N LEU A 360 9.59 1.46 1.70
CA LEU A 360 8.85 2.34 2.63
C LEU A 360 8.88 1.88 4.08
N SER A 361 9.09 0.59 4.34
CA SER A 361 9.25 0.12 5.72
C SER A 361 10.40 0.82 6.45
N PRO A 362 11.59 0.99 5.85
CA PRO A 362 12.68 1.66 6.54
C PRO A 362 12.42 3.17 6.70
N VAL A 363 11.62 3.79 5.83
CA VAL A 363 11.16 5.18 6.04
C VAL A 363 10.31 5.25 7.31
N CYS A 364 9.32 4.36 7.46
CA CYS A 364 8.48 4.29 8.65
C CYS A 364 9.29 3.98 9.91
N GLY A 365 10.28 3.06 9.82
CA GLY A 365 11.19 2.72 10.91
C GLY A 365 12.00 3.90 11.40
N ALA A 366 12.64 4.63 10.49
CA ALA A 366 13.38 5.85 10.81
C ALA A 366 12.48 6.95 11.41
N MET A 367 11.27 7.14 10.86
CA MET A 367 10.28 8.08 11.40
C MET A 367 9.81 7.70 12.81
N ALA A 368 9.62 6.40 13.06
CA ALA A 368 9.25 5.90 14.39
C ALA A 368 10.36 6.15 15.41
N ALA A 369 11.62 5.90 15.03
CA ALA A 369 12.77 6.18 15.89
C ALA A 369 12.91 7.68 16.18
N ASP A 370 12.77 8.54 15.17
CA ASP A 370 12.81 9.99 15.32
C ASP A 370 11.70 10.48 16.26
N PHE A 371 10.47 9.97 16.09
CA PHE A 371 9.31 10.31 16.93
C PHE A 371 9.55 9.95 18.39
N VAL A 372 10.15 8.79 18.68
CA VAL A 372 10.52 8.40 20.05
C VAL A 372 11.59 9.32 20.61
N LEU A 373 12.66 9.63 19.87
CA LEU A 373 13.74 10.53 20.27
C LEU A 373 13.26 11.97 20.52
N CYS A 374 12.23 12.41 19.78
CA CYS A 374 11.62 13.73 19.93
C CYS A 374 10.51 13.78 21.01
N GLY A 375 10.41 12.77 21.88
CA GLY A 375 9.40 12.72 22.95
C GLY A 375 7.97 12.61 22.43
N LYS A 376 7.77 11.93 21.32
CA LYS A 376 6.49 11.72 20.63
C LYS A 376 5.83 13.02 20.14
N LYS A 377 6.65 13.98 19.74
CA LYS A 377 6.21 15.27 19.21
C LYS A 377 6.81 15.54 17.84
N TRP A 378 6.05 16.20 16.97
CA TRP A 378 6.58 16.76 15.74
C TRP A 378 7.22 18.10 16.03
N LEU A 379 8.52 18.23 15.79
CA LEU A 379 9.29 19.43 16.08
C LEU A 379 9.36 20.41 14.90
N GLY A 380 8.93 20.02 13.71
CA GLY A 380 9.05 20.81 12.48
C GLY A 380 10.12 20.28 11.53
N PRO A 381 10.23 20.89 10.33
CA PRO A 381 11.25 20.53 9.33
C PRO A 381 12.67 20.78 9.86
N ARG A 382 13.58 19.81 9.72
CA ARG A 382 15.02 20.01 10.02
C ARG A 382 15.69 20.70 8.84
N GLN A 383 16.65 21.59 9.12
CA GLN A 383 17.44 22.23 8.10
C GLN A 383 18.33 21.21 7.34
N GLY A 384 18.41 21.36 6.03
CA GLY A 384 19.31 20.56 5.15
C GLY A 384 18.89 19.10 5.02
N ILE A 385 19.88 18.21 4.98
CA ILE A 385 19.73 16.76 4.89
C ILE A 385 20.11 16.13 6.24
N ASN A 386 19.25 15.24 6.76
CA ASN A 386 19.57 14.42 7.92
C ASN A 386 20.12 13.05 7.48
N TRP A 387 21.43 12.92 7.47
CA TRP A 387 22.12 11.70 7.05
C TRP A 387 21.74 10.45 7.86
N ALA A 388 21.38 10.60 9.14
CA ALA A 388 20.91 9.47 9.95
C ALA A 388 19.67 8.81 9.33
N GLY A 389 18.72 9.60 8.80
CA GLY A 389 17.56 9.09 8.10
C GLY A 389 17.93 8.33 6.81
N TYR A 390 18.86 8.90 6.03
CA TYR A 390 19.30 8.26 4.78
C TYR A 390 20.05 6.96 5.01
N VAL A 391 20.99 6.93 5.97
CA VAL A 391 21.75 5.71 6.31
C VAL A 391 20.80 4.62 6.80
N ALA A 392 19.86 4.97 7.68
CA ALA A 392 18.84 4.04 8.17
C ALA A 392 17.98 3.50 7.01
N TRP A 393 17.57 4.37 6.08
CA TRP A 393 16.79 3.97 4.91
C TRP A 393 17.58 3.06 3.97
N VAL A 394 18.83 3.39 3.61
CA VAL A 394 19.64 2.58 2.69
C VAL A 394 19.86 1.17 3.23
N ILE A 395 20.29 1.05 4.50
CA ILE A 395 20.56 -0.26 5.11
C ILE A 395 19.26 -1.04 5.31
N GLY A 396 18.20 -0.38 5.78
CA GLY A 396 16.91 -1.00 5.94
C GLY A 396 16.31 -1.47 4.60
N SER A 397 16.45 -0.67 3.52
CA SER A 397 16.01 -1.05 2.17
C SER A 397 16.80 -2.23 1.63
N PHE A 398 18.10 -2.27 1.85
CA PHE A 398 18.94 -3.40 1.46
C PHE A 398 18.44 -4.71 2.12
N VAL A 399 18.19 -4.68 3.42
CA VAL A 399 17.64 -5.84 4.15
C VAL A 399 16.25 -6.22 3.60
N GLY A 400 15.36 -5.26 3.42
CA GLY A 400 13.99 -5.54 2.95
C GLY A 400 13.90 -6.00 1.49
N MET A 401 14.98 -5.85 0.71
CA MET A 401 15.05 -6.26 -0.69
C MET A 401 15.93 -7.50 -0.93
N LEU A 402 16.53 -8.10 0.10
CA LEU A 402 17.42 -9.26 -0.06
C LEU A 402 16.78 -10.38 -0.87
N GLY A 403 15.48 -10.63 -0.69
CA GLY A 403 14.74 -11.66 -1.41
C GLY A 403 14.74 -11.52 -2.94
N ILE A 404 14.80 -10.28 -3.44
CA ILE A 404 14.70 -9.97 -4.88
C ILE A 404 16.05 -9.57 -5.52
N VAL A 405 17.09 -9.32 -4.72
CA VAL A 405 18.41 -8.94 -5.25
C VAL A 405 19.07 -10.14 -5.95
N PRO A 406 19.49 -10.01 -7.24
CA PRO A 406 20.24 -11.05 -7.92
C PRO A 406 21.57 -11.34 -7.25
N GLY A 407 22.01 -12.61 -7.26
CA GLY A 407 23.31 -13.01 -6.71
C GLY A 407 23.36 -13.25 -5.20
N ILE A 408 22.33 -12.95 -4.45
CA ILE A 408 22.25 -13.28 -3.03
C ILE A 408 22.01 -14.80 -2.84
N PRO A 409 22.75 -15.47 -1.93
CA PRO A 409 22.57 -16.87 -1.62
C PRO A 409 21.13 -17.20 -1.19
N GLN A 410 20.60 -18.36 -1.61
CA GLN A 410 19.23 -18.77 -1.29
C GLN A 410 18.99 -18.89 0.23
N SER A 411 20.01 -19.25 1.00
CA SER A 411 19.94 -19.30 2.46
C SER A 411 19.62 -17.95 3.10
N TRP A 412 20.15 -16.87 2.54
CA TRP A 412 19.87 -15.51 3.01
C TRP A 412 18.49 -15.05 2.57
N LYS A 413 18.10 -15.36 1.32
CA LYS A 413 16.74 -15.08 0.83
C LYS A 413 15.66 -15.74 1.69
N ASN A 414 15.89 -16.99 2.07
CA ASN A 414 14.94 -17.73 2.92
C ASN A 414 14.89 -17.23 4.37
N ALA A 415 15.98 -16.62 4.87
CA ALA A 415 16.04 -16.04 6.20
C ALA A 415 15.35 -14.67 6.32
N ASP A 416 15.07 -14.02 5.18
CA ASP A 416 14.56 -12.64 5.11
C ASP A 416 13.00 -12.56 5.16
N HIS A 417 12.34 -13.55 5.72
CA HIS A 417 10.88 -13.49 5.88
C HIS A 417 10.48 -13.26 7.36
N PRO A 418 9.64 -12.25 7.65
CA PRO A 418 9.00 -11.22 6.78
C PRO A 418 9.90 -9.99 6.58
N ALA A 419 10.38 -9.82 5.34
CA ALA A 419 11.38 -8.83 4.95
C ALA A 419 11.02 -7.39 5.32
N ALA A 420 9.76 -6.99 5.10
CA ALA A 420 9.28 -5.66 5.41
C ALA A 420 9.39 -5.32 6.91
N VAL A 421 9.12 -6.30 7.80
CA VAL A 421 9.24 -6.10 9.25
C VAL A 421 10.70 -5.94 9.66
N TYR A 422 11.58 -6.78 9.11
CA TYR A 422 13.02 -6.68 9.39
C TYR A 422 13.61 -5.35 8.88
N SER A 423 13.20 -4.93 7.69
CA SER A 423 13.56 -3.63 7.11
C SER A 423 13.20 -2.47 8.05
N PHE A 424 11.97 -2.47 8.59
CA PHE A 424 11.54 -1.47 9.57
C PHE A 424 12.41 -1.49 10.83
N LEU A 425 12.62 -2.68 11.44
CA LEU A 425 13.37 -2.82 12.69
C LEU A 425 14.83 -2.39 12.53
N VAL A 426 15.47 -2.79 11.43
CA VAL A 426 16.85 -2.41 11.13
C VAL A 426 16.96 -0.89 10.99
N ALA A 427 16.08 -0.25 10.22
CA ALA A 427 16.10 1.19 10.06
C ALA A 427 15.82 1.92 11.38
N PHE A 428 14.89 1.42 12.19
CA PHE A 428 14.60 1.96 13.52
C PHE A 428 15.83 1.93 14.42
N ILE A 429 16.51 0.77 14.52
CA ILE A 429 17.71 0.60 15.35
C ILE A 429 18.86 1.50 14.86
N ILE A 430 19.12 1.51 13.55
CA ILE A 430 20.20 2.31 12.98
C ILE A 430 19.97 3.80 13.22
N TYR A 431 18.74 4.28 13.06
CA TYR A 431 18.42 5.68 13.34
C TYR A 431 18.63 6.04 14.81
N LEU A 432 18.25 5.16 15.75
CA LEU A 432 18.53 5.34 17.19
C LEU A 432 20.01 5.41 17.49
N MET A 433 20.81 4.53 16.86
CA MET A 433 22.27 4.48 17.04
C MET A 433 22.97 5.71 16.47
N ALA A 434 22.51 6.20 15.33
CA ALA A 434 23.09 7.37 14.66
C ALA A 434 22.89 8.67 15.46
N ARG A 435 21.95 8.71 16.41
CA ARG A 435 21.64 9.84 17.30
C ARG A 435 21.85 11.19 16.62
N PRO A 436 20.95 11.63 15.74
CA PRO A 436 21.15 12.88 15.02
C PRO A 436 21.37 14.03 16.02
N ARG A 437 22.33 14.91 15.72
CA ARG A 437 22.61 16.12 16.54
C ARG A 437 21.34 16.90 16.76
N LYS A 438 21.29 17.72 17.86
CA LYS A 438 20.13 18.59 18.14
C LYS A 438 19.63 19.26 16.86
N PRO A 439 18.39 19.04 16.46
CA PRO A 439 17.91 19.51 15.15
C PRO A 439 17.89 21.03 15.10
N ARG A 440 18.48 21.62 14.06
CA ARG A 440 18.18 23.00 13.68
C ARG A 440 16.83 22.97 12.96
N ILE A 441 15.77 23.42 13.61
CA ILE A 441 14.41 23.45 13.08
C ILE A 441 14.23 24.72 12.25
N ILE A 442 13.62 24.60 11.09
CA ILE A 442 13.17 25.75 10.30
C ILE A 442 11.89 26.23 10.97
N GLN A 443 11.90 27.45 11.49
CA GLN A 443 10.69 28.13 11.93
C GLN A 443 9.90 28.49 10.66
N ALA A 444 8.74 27.86 10.48
CA ALA A 444 7.83 28.12 9.36
C ALA A 444 6.85 29.21 9.72
#